data_d0815a4d55a7b2081b059de44c2b3afa
#
_entry.id   d0815a4d55a7b2081b059de44c2b3afa
#
_cell.length_a   1.000
_cell.length_b   1.000
_cell.length_c   1.000
_cell.angle_alpha   90.00
_cell.angle_beta   90.00
_cell.angle_gamma   90.00
#
_symmetry.space_group_name_H-M   'P 1'
#
loop_
_entity.id
_entity.type
_entity.pdbx_description
1 polymer ?
#
loop_
_entity_poly.entity_id
_entity_poly.type
_entity_poly.pdbx_seq_one_letter_code
_entity_poly.pdbx_strand_id
1 'polypeptide(L)'
;MNMSNNSSLAPLFGASIDPSAADTQEPFSRAQAADKHGLDLITVMDHPYNRRLLETWTLLTALAVTTERVHVATNVASLPLRPPAMLAKQAATLDVLTGGRVELGLGAGAYWPGIVAYGSPKRPAGEAYVAFKEALHIIRGMWEHAGSSFTYEGEVYRVRGAQPGPAPAHSIPIWVGASGPRMLRLTGQMADGVLVSTTYESPKRLLEINEQIDEGAAEAGRPPTAVRRGYNLMGVLDLGRPDTQITEREANNIYGPVQAWVEQLVRLYRDYRQDTFIFWPVSGNRLVQIEAFAQEVVPAVREAVRVA
;
A
#
# COMPACT_ATOMS: atom_id res chain seq x y z
N MET A 1 18.59 21.01 22.45
CA MET A 1 17.74 21.03 21.27
C MET A 1 16.47 20.29 21.61
N ASN A 2 15.37 21.01 21.76
CA ASN A 2 14.07 20.43 22.08
C ASN A 2 13.64 19.48 20.95
N MET A 3 13.61 18.19 21.24
CA MET A 3 12.90 17.24 20.40
C MET A 3 11.40 17.54 20.59
N SER A 4 10.85 18.32 19.65
CA SER A 4 9.44 18.59 19.57
C SER A 4 8.68 17.27 19.54
N ASN A 5 7.65 17.14 20.36
CA ASN A 5 6.64 16.10 20.36
C ASN A 5 6.14 15.84 18.93
N ASN A 6 6.78 14.93 18.23
CA ASN A 6 6.30 14.42 16.96
C ASN A 6 5.20 13.42 17.33
N SER A 7 3.94 13.87 17.39
CA SER A 7 2.80 12.98 17.58
C SER A 7 2.78 11.98 16.41
N SER A 8 3.40 10.84 16.63
CA SER A 8 3.36 9.74 15.66
C SER A 8 1.92 9.22 15.57
N LEU A 9 1.46 8.96 14.35
CA LEU A 9 0.17 8.33 14.13
C LEU A 9 0.14 6.94 14.76
N ALA A 10 -1.00 6.50 15.26
CA ALA A 10 -1.14 5.15 15.75
C ALA A 10 -0.76 4.14 14.65
N PRO A 11 0.02 3.10 14.96
CA PRO A 11 0.50 2.17 13.96
C PRO A 11 -0.63 1.31 13.39
N LEU A 12 -0.61 1.14 12.07
CA LEU A 12 -1.46 0.21 11.32
C LEU A 12 -0.67 -1.04 10.95
N PHE A 13 -1.35 -2.19 10.97
CA PHE A 13 -0.77 -3.49 10.66
C PHE A 13 -1.59 -4.19 9.60
N GLY A 14 -0.92 -4.68 8.57
CA GLY A 14 -1.56 -5.39 7.49
C GLY A 14 -0.80 -6.61 7.03
N ALA A 15 -1.42 -7.35 6.10
CA ALA A 15 -0.79 -8.47 5.43
C ALA A 15 -0.84 -8.31 3.90
N SER A 16 0.24 -8.68 3.23
CA SER A 16 0.23 -8.83 1.77
C SER A 16 -0.34 -10.18 1.39
N ILE A 17 -1.39 -10.17 0.59
CA ILE A 17 -2.04 -11.36 0.04
C ILE A 17 -1.47 -11.60 -1.36
N ASP A 18 -0.74 -12.69 -1.51
CA ASP A 18 -0.16 -13.09 -2.80
C ASP A 18 -1.29 -13.49 -3.76
N PRO A 19 -1.43 -12.86 -4.93
CA PRO A 19 -2.47 -13.17 -5.90
C PRO A 19 -2.15 -14.41 -6.75
N SER A 20 -1.54 -15.44 -6.17
CA SER A 20 -1.13 -16.65 -6.88
C SER A 20 -2.32 -17.37 -7.52
N ALA A 21 -2.18 -17.75 -8.79
CA ALA A 21 -3.15 -18.57 -9.50
C ALA A 21 -2.94 -20.08 -9.30
N ALA A 22 -1.90 -20.50 -8.57
CA ALA A 22 -1.60 -21.92 -8.32
C ALA A 22 -2.61 -22.56 -7.37
N ASP A 23 -3.06 -21.82 -6.37
CA ASP A 23 -4.17 -22.19 -5.48
C ASP A 23 -5.07 -20.97 -5.26
N THR A 24 -6.23 -21.00 -5.87
CA THR A 24 -7.18 -19.87 -5.85
C THR A 24 -7.92 -19.71 -4.51
N GLN A 25 -7.83 -20.67 -3.60
CA GLN A 25 -8.43 -20.58 -2.27
C GLN A 25 -7.48 -19.96 -1.24
N GLU A 26 -6.19 -20.06 -1.46
CA GLU A 26 -5.17 -19.56 -0.53
C GLU A 26 -5.28 -18.05 -0.25
N PRO A 27 -5.51 -17.16 -1.25
CA PRO A 27 -5.75 -15.74 -1.01
C PRO A 27 -6.94 -15.48 -0.08
N PHE A 28 -8.04 -16.21 -0.24
CA PHE A 28 -9.25 -16.07 0.61
C PHE A 28 -8.97 -16.49 2.05
N SER A 29 -8.34 -17.65 2.25
CA SER A 29 -8.00 -18.13 3.59
C SER A 29 -7.11 -17.15 4.35
N ARG A 30 -6.14 -16.54 3.67
CA ARG A 30 -5.24 -15.53 4.27
C ARG A 30 -5.96 -14.22 4.58
N ALA A 31 -6.82 -13.74 3.67
CA ALA A 31 -7.58 -12.53 3.87
C ALA A 31 -8.57 -12.68 5.04
N GLN A 32 -9.26 -13.82 5.13
CA GLN A 32 -10.16 -14.13 6.22
C GLN A 32 -9.43 -14.28 7.56
N ALA A 33 -8.23 -14.86 7.57
CA ALA A 33 -7.41 -14.92 8.77
C ALA A 33 -6.96 -13.53 9.24
N ALA A 34 -6.52 -12.67 8.30
CA ALA A 34 -6.17 -11.28 8.60
C ALA A 34 -7.35 -10.51 9.21
N ASP A 35 -8.54 -10.65 8.64
CA ASP A 35 -9.78 -10.04 9.12
C ASP A 35 -10.18 -10.56 10.50
N LYS A 36 -10.24 -11.88 10.65
CA LYS A 36 -10.62 -12.57 11.90
C LYS A 36 -9.71 -12.18 13.06
N HIS A 37 -8.41 -12.07 12.81
CA HIS A 37 -7.41 -11.79 13.86
C HIS A 37 -7.09 -10.31 14.03
N GLY A 38 -7.84 -9.41 13.38
CA GLY A 38 -7.84 -7.98 13.69
C GLY A 38 -6.68 -7.21 13.09
N LEU A 39 -6.16 -7.62 11.93
CA LEU A 39 -5.32 -6.75 11.13
C LEU A 39 -6.14 -5.57 10.58
N ASP A 40 -5.47 -4.43 10.37
CA ASP A 40 -6.12 -3.21 9.93
C ASP A 40 -6.35 -3.22 8.42
N LEU A 41 -5.43 -3.83 7.62
CA LEU A 41 -5.58 -3.88 6.16
C LEU A 41 -4.97 -5.14 5.55
N ILE A 42 -5.46 -5.50 4.36
CA ILE A 42 -4.82 -6.44 3.45
C ILE A 42 -4.46 -5.73 2.16
N THR A 43 -3.36 -6.16 1.54
CA THR A 43 -2.89 -5.56 0.29
C THR A 43 -2.66 -6.63 -0.77
N VAL A 44 -2.89 -6.26 -2.05
CA VAL A 44 -2.65 -7.15 -3.18
C VAL A 44 -1.78 -6.43 -4.21
N MET A 45 -0.67 -7.07 -4.66
CA MET A 45 0.20 -6.53 -5.70
C MET A 45 -0.46 -6.57 -7.08
N ASP A 46 -0.12 -5.62 -7.97
CA ASP A 46 -0.69 -5.51 -9.33
C ASP A 46 0.36 -5.76 -10.42
N HIS A 47 0.54 -7.03 -10.77
CA HIS A 47 1.43 -7.48 -11.85
C HIS A 47 0.68 -8.36 -12.86
N PRO A 48 -0.33 -7.83 -13.58
CA PRO A 48 -1.20 -8.63 -14.46
C PRO A 48 -0.46 -9.28 -15.62
N TYR A 49 0.70 -8.76 -16.00
CA TYR A 49 1.59 -9.34 -17.01
C TYR A 49 2.32 -10.63 -16.54
N ASN A 50 2.20 -10.99 -15.27
CA ASN A 50 2.71 -12.26 -14.77
C ASN A 50 1.61 -13.33 -14.85
N ARG A 51 1.75 -14.30 -15.76
CA ARG A 51 0.78 -15.38 -16.01
C ARG A 51 0.45 -16.26 -14.79
N ARG A 52 1.24 -16.18 -13.72
CA ARG A 52 1.04 -16.96 -12.50
C ARG A 52 0.17 -16.23 -11.48
N LEU A 53 -0.20 -15.00 -11.75
CA LEU A 53 -0.96 -14.16 -10.83
C LEU A 53 -2.36 -13.90 -11.35
N LEU A 54 -3.31 -13.82 -10.43
CA LEU A 54 -4.66 -13.36 -10.68
C LEU A 54 -4.66 -11.84 -10.89
N GLU A 55 -5.66 -11.34 -11.61
CA GLU A 55 -5.84 -9.91 -11.83
C GLU A 55 -6.26 -9.24 -10.51
N THR A 56 -5.59 -8.14 -10.17
CA THR A 56 -5.61 -7.57 -8.82
C THR A 56 -6.96 -7.00 -8.42
N TRP A 57 -7.63 -6.22 -9.28
CA TRP A 57 -8.92 -5.62 -8.92
C TRP A 57 -10.04 -6.65 -8.82
N THR A 58 -10.02 -7.65 -9.68
CA THR A 58 -10.96 -8.79 -9.63
C THR A 58 -10.79 -9.56 -8.33
N LEU A 59 -9.55 -9.92 -7.98
CA LEU A 59 -9.26 -10.61 -6.72
C LEU A 59 -9.59 -9.73 -5.50
N LEU A 60 -9.15 -8.46 -5.49
CA LEU A 60 -9.38 -7.55 -4.37
C LEU A 60 -10.86 -7.38 -4.08
N THR A 61 -11.70 -7.27 -5.13
CA THR A 61 -13.15 -7.22 -4.99
C THR A 61 -13.70 -8.48 -4.33
N ALA A 62 -13.24 -9.67 -4.77
CA ALA A 62 -13.67 -10.93 -4.19
C ALA A 62 -13.25 -11.07 -2.72
N LEU A 63 -12.01 -10.68 -2.37
CA LEU A 63 -11.53 -10.67 -0.99
C LEU A 63 -12.32 -9.68 -0.12
N ALA A 64 -12.62 -8.50 -0.63
CA ALA A 64 -13.34 -7.46 0.09
C ALA A 64 -14.78 -7.86 0.46
N VAL A 65 -15.47 -8.61 -0.41
CA VAL A 65 -16.83 -9.08 -0.11
C VAL A 65 -16.88 -10.34 0.77
N THR A 66 -15.74 -10.99 0.97
CA THR A 66 -15.61 -12.16 1.88
C THR A 66 -14.98 -11.83 3.22
N THR A 67 -14.72 -10.57 3.49
CA THR A 67 -14.21 -10.02 4.75
C THR A 67 -15.14 -8.94 5.28
N GLU A 68 -15.10 -8.65 6.59
CA GLU A 68 -16.07 -7.76 7.23
C GLU A 68 -15.47 -6.44 7.73
N ARG A 69 -14.22 -6.44 8.21
CA ARG A 69 -13.62 -5.29 8.92
C ARG A 69 -12.34 -4.78 8.29
N VAL A 70 -11.50 -5.70 7.80
CA VAL A 70 -10.18 -5.35 7.26
C VAL A 70 -10.33 -4.46 6.03
N HIS A 71 -9.53 -3.38 6.00
CA HIS A 71 -9.42 -2.55 4.80
C HIS A 71 -8.70 -3.31 3.68
N VAL A 72 -9.00 -2.98 2.44
CA VAL A 72 -8.42 -3.62 1.26
C VAL A 72 -7.72 -2.58 0.40
N ALA A 73 -6.49 -2.88 -0.02
CA ALA A 73 -5.69 -1.95 -0.81
C ALA A 73 -4.95 -2.64 -1.96
N THR A 74 -4.74 -1.93 -3.05
CA THR A 74 -3.73 -2.32 -4.04
C THR A 74 -2.33 -1.93 -3.54
N ASN A 75 -1.31 -2.77 -3.79
CA ASN A 75 0.07 -2.50 -3.32
C ASN A 75 1.12 -2.78 -4.42
N VAL A 76 1.18 -1.98 -5.46
CA VAL A 76 0.34 -0.83 -5.78
C VAL A 76 -0.24 -1.01 -7.18
N ALA A 77 -1.41 -0.43 -7.47
CA ALA A 77 -2.00 -0.47 -8.81
C ALA A 77 -1.06 0.16 -9.85
N SER A 78 -0.87 -0.52 -10.98
CA SER A 78 -0.05 -0.04 -12.09
C SER A 78 -0.81 0.98 -12.92
N LEU A 79 -0.61 2.28 -12.66
CA LEU A 79 -1.28 3.37 -13.36
C LEU A 79 -1.20 3.25 -14.90
N PRO A 80 -0.06 2.88 -15.53
CA PRO A 80 -0.02 2.77 -16.98
C PRO A 80 -1.02 1.78 -17.58
N LEU A 81 -1.47 0.80 -16.82
CA LEU A 81 -2.45 -0.19 -17.26
C LEU A 81 -3.91 0.19 -16.93
N ARG A 82 -4.13 1.33 -16.28
CA ARG A 82 -5.45 1.71 -15.75
C ARG A 82 -5.72 3.18 -16.00
N PRO A 83 -6.68 3.53 -16.87
CA PRO A 83 -7.11 4.92 -17.02
C PRO A 83 -7.56 5.51 -15.68
N PRO A 84 -7.05 6.70 -15.26
CA PRO A 84 -7.26 7.22 -13.91
C PRO A 84 -8.73 7.45 -13.55
N ALA A 85 -9.55 7.90 -14.50
CA ALA A 85 -10.99 8.09 -14.28
C ALA A 85 -11.70 6.73 -14.01
N MET A 86 -11.32 5.66 -14.74
CA MET A 86 -11.86 4.32 -14.48
C MET A 86 -11.37 3.75 -13.16
N LEU A 87 -10.10 3.99 -12.81
CA LEU A 87 -9.54 3.57 -11.53
C LEU A 87 -10.27 4.25 -10.36
N ALA A 88 -10.54 5.55 -10.47
CA ALA A 88 -11.36 6.28 -9.49
C ALA A 88 -12.77 5.68 -9.36
N LYS A 89 -13.41 5.33 -10.48
CA LYS A 89 -14.72 4.69 -10.51
C LYS A 89 -14.70 3.31 -9.83
N GLN A 90 -13.70 2.50 -10.12
CA GLN A 90 -13.53 1.17 -9.51
C GLN A 90 -13.35 1.26 -8.00
N ALA A 91 -12.45 2.14 -7.53
CA ALA A 91 -12.19 2.35 -6.12
C ALA A 91 -13.44 2.83 -5.38
N ALA A 92 -14.13 3.86 -5.88
CA ALA A 92 -15.37 4.36 -5.28
C ALA A 92 -16.49 3.32 -5.26
N THR A 93 -16.61 2.52 -6.32
CA THR A 93 -17.62 1.44 -6.37
C THR A 93 -17.35 0.39 -5.31
N LEU A 94 -16.11 -0.09 -5.21
CA LEU A 94 -15.74 -1.08 -4.20
C LEU A 94 -15.88 -0.52 -2.79
N ASP A 95 -15.56 0.76 -2.61
CA ASP A 95 -15.68 1.45 -1.33
C ASP A 95 -17.14 1.50 -0.83
N VAL A 96 -18.06 1.82 -1.71
CA VAL A 96 -19.52 1.78 -1.41
C VAL A 96 -19.98 0.35 -1.09
N LEU A 97 -19.54 -0.63 -1.88
CA LEU A 97 -19.91 -2.04 -1.65
C LEU A 97 -19.38 -2.60 -0.33
N THR A 98 -18.29 -2.05 0.17
CA THR A 98 -17.63 -2.49 1.41
C THR A 98 -17.92 -1.59 2.61
N GLY A 99 -18.72 -0.52 2.42
CA GLY A 99 -19.03 0.41 3.50
C GLY A 99 -17.83 1.24 3.99
N GLY A 100 -16.92 1.61 3.08
CA GLY A 100 -15.79 2.51 3.41
C GLY A 100 -14.50 1.78 3.80
N ARG A 101 -14.17 0.64 3.18
CA ARG A 101 -12.96 -0.14 3.52
C ARG A 101 -11.89 -0.17 2.42
N VAL A 102 -11.96 0.74 1.45
CA VAL A 102 -10.98 0.75 0.33
C VAL A 102 -9.88 1.78 0.57
N GLU A 103 -8.65 1.39 0.30
CA GLU A 103 -7.51 2.27 0.17
C GLU A 103 -6.87 2.09 -1.20
N LEU A 104 -6.43 3.16 -1.84
CA LEU A 104 -5.87 3.12 -3.19
C LEU A 104 -4.35 3.25 -3.17
N GLY A 105 -3.64 2.15 -3.30
CA GLY A 105 -2.21 2.18 -3.58
C GLY A 105 -1.96 2.36 -5.09
N LEU A 106 -1.11 3.32 -5.47
CA LEU A 106 -0.86 3.69 -6.85
C LEU A 106 0.64 3.80 -7.17
N GLY A 107 1.05 3.26 -8.31
CA GLY A 107 2.44 3.32 -8.81
C GLY A 107 2.52 3.80 -10.24
N ALA A 108 3.59 4.54 -10.57
CA ALA A 108 3.83 5.11 -11.89
C ALA A 108 4.21 4.07 -12.98
N GLY A 109 4.34 2.80 -12.57
CA GLY A 109 4.83 1.72 -13.43
C GLY A 109 6.32 1.44 -13.25
N ALA A 110 6.67 0.18 -13.05
CA ALA A 110 8.06 -0.25 -12.83
C ALA A 110 8.54 -1.21 -13.93
N TYR A 111 7.79 -2.25 -14.25
CA TYR A 111 8.20 -3.25 -15.24
C TYR A 111 7.62 -2.94 -16.63
N TRP A 112 8.25 -1.97 -17.32
CA TRP A 112 7.81 -1.49 -18.63
C TRP A 112 7.69 -2.55 -19.73
N PRO A 113 8.56 -3.58 -19.83
CA PRO A 113 8.35 -4.64 -20.83
C PRO A 113 7.00 -5.34 -20.69
N GLY A 114 6.58 -5.65 -19.48
CA GLY A 114 5.27 -6.26 -19.22
C GLY A 114 4.11 -5.29 -19.47
N ILE A 115 4.26 -4.03 -19.06
CA ILE A 115 3.26 -2.97 -19.27
C ILE A 115 3.00 -2.76 -20.76
N VAL A 116 4.05 -2.68 -21.57
CA VAL A 116 3.95 -2.52 -23.03
C VAL A 116 3.33 -3.75 -23.69
N ALA A 117 3.66 -4.96 -23.23
CA ALA A 117 3.06 -6.19 -23.73
C ALA A 117 1.53 -6.24 -23.49
N TYR A 118 1.02 -5.50 -22.50
CA TYR A 118 -0.41 -5.36 -22.23
C TYR A 118 -1.06 -4.15 -22.90
N GLY A 119 -0.37 -3.54 -23.88
CA GLY A 119 -0.94 -2.53 -24.78
C GLY A 119 -0.75 -1.08 -24.34
N SER A 120 -0.12 -0.81 -23.20
CA SER A 120 0.18 0.57 -22.81
C SER A 120 1.45 1.11 -23.47
N PRO A 121 1.47 2.38 -23.89
CA PRO A 121 2.67 2.98 -24.42
C PRO A 121 3.74 3.09 -23.32
N LYS A 122 5.01 2.84 -23.69
CA LYS A 122 6.13 3.13 -22.80
C LYS A 122 6.24 4.66 -22.60
N ARG A 123 6.34 5.08 -21.34
CA ARG A 123 6.57 6.49 -20.99
C ARG A 123 7.99 6.70 -20.47
N PRO A 124 8.71 7.72 -20.96
CA PRO A 124 9.92 8.21 -20.30
C PRO A 124 9.63 8.67 -18.87
N ALA A 125 10.64 8.66 -18.00
CA ALA A 125 10.46 8.98 -16.58
C ALA A 125 9.79 10.36 -16.32
N GLY A 126 10.11 11.36 -17.15
CA GLY A 126 9.48 12.68 -17.06
C GLY A 126 7.98 12.63 -17.37
N GLU A 127 7.59 11.97 -18.46
CA GLU A 127 6.19 11.80 -18.84
C GLU A 127 5.42 10.95 -17.84
N ALA A 128 6.06 9.87 -17.33
CA ALA A 128 5.46 9.04 -16.28
C ALA A 128 5.17 9.83 -14.99
N TYR A 129 6.04 10.77 -14.63
CA TYR A 129 5.82 11.68 -13.52
C TYR A 129 4.64 12.63 -13.76
N VAL A 130 4.57 13.26 -14.94
CA VAL A 130 3.44 14.14 -15.32
C VAL A 130 2.14 13.35 -15.31
N ALA A 131 2.12 12.19 -15.95
CA ALA A 131 0.97 11.28 -15.97
C ALA A 131 0.51 10.90 -14.55
N PHE A 132 1.45 10.64 -13.64
CA PHE A 132 1.11 10.28 -12.26
C PHE A 132 0.50 11.46 -11.50
N LYS A 133 1.07 12.67 -11.63
CA LYS A 133 0.54 13.89 -11.04
C LYS A 133 -0.87 14.18 -11.54
N GLU A 134 -1.08 14.12 -12.86
CA GLU A 134 -2.41 14.31 -13.48
C GLU A 134 -3.42 13.25 -13.01
N ALA A 135 -2.98 11.99 -12.86
CA ALA A 135 -3.84 10.93 -12.36
C ALA A 135 -4.34 11.19 -10.94
N LEU A 136 -3.48 11.70 -10.04
CA LEU A 136 -3.90 12.09 -8.69
C LEU A 136 -4.99 13.17 -8.72
N HIS A 137 -4.85 14.20 -9.57
CA HIS A 137 -5.87 15.22 -9.76
C HIS A 137 -7.17 14.64 -10.32
N ILE A 138 -7.08 13.78 -11.33
CA ILE A 138 -8.26 13.16 -11.95
C ILE A 138 -8.99 12.27 -10.95
N ILE A 139 -8.26 11.43 -10.20
CA ILE A 139 -8.87 10.49 -9.24
C ILE A 139 -9.62 11.27 -8.15
N ARG A 140 -8.97 12.27 -7.54
CA ARG A 140 -9.64 13.11 -6.53
C ARG A 140 -10.81 13.89 -7.12
N GLY A 141 -10.61 14.52 -8.29
CA GLY A 141 -11.66 15.27 -8.98
C GLY A 141 -12.87 14.39 -9.31
N MET A 142 -12.67 13.12 -9.72
CA MET A 142 -13.77 12.17 -9.94
C MET A 142 -14.55 11.85 -8.66
N TRP A 143 -13.89 11.80 -7.50
CA TRP A 143 -14.56 11.56 -6.22
C TRP A 143 -15.28 12.81 -5.70
N GLU A 144 -14.65 13.97 -5.82
CA GLU A 144 -15.18 15.26 -5.34
C GLU A 144 -16.39 15.75 -6.16
N HIS A 145 -16.42 15.44 -7.47
CA HIS A 145 -17.51 15.85 -8.37
C HIS A 145 -18.59 14.76 -8.54
N ALA A 146 -18.69 13.81 -7.65
CA ALA A 146 -19.74 12.79 -7.73
C ALA A 146 -21.13 13.43 -7.76
N GLY A 147 -21.92 13.12 -8.82
CA GLY A 147 -23.22 13.74 -9.07
C GLY A 147 -23.20 15.01 -9.89
N SER A 148 -22.04 15.47 -10.36
CA SER A 148 -21.87 16.59 -11.29
C SER A 148 -20.96 16.22 -12.46
N SER A 149 -20.75 17.13 -13.43
CA SER A 149 -19.84 16.88 -14.55
C SER A 149 -18.40 17.24 -14.16
N PHE A 150 -17.44 16.40 -14.57
CA PHE A 150 -16.02 16.62 -14.37
C PHE A 150 -15.25 16.70 -15.69
N THR A 151 -14.39 17.70 -15.82
CA THR A 151 -13.49 17.88 -16.97
C THR A 151 -12.09 18.17 -16.47
N TYR A 152 -11.09 17.54 -17.10
CA TYR A 152 -9.67 17.77 -16.84
C TYR A 152 -8.89 17.77 -18.17
N GLU A 153 -8.11 18.81 -18.42
CA GLU A 153 -7.26 18.95 -19.60
C GLU A 153 -5.79 18.98 -19.16
N GLY A 154 -5.09 17.84 -19.31
CA GLY A 154 -3.69 17.68 -18.99
C GLY A 154 -2.82 17.47 -20.24
N GLU A 155 -1.54 17.30 -20.01
CA GLU A 155 -0.57 16.97 -21.08
C GLU A 155 -0.71 15.51 -21.53
N VAL A 156 -0.95 14.58 -20.57
CA VAL A 156 -1.02 13.14 -20.80
C VAL A 156 -2.46 12.65 -20.80
N TYR A 157 -3.27 13.12 -19.88
CA TYR A 157 -4.66 12.67 -19.76
C TYR A 157 -5.65 13.80 -20.05
N ARG A 158 -6.77 13.41 -20.67
CA ARG A 158 -7.91 14.29 -20.90
C ARG A 158 -9.19 13.59 -20.48
N VAL A 159 -10.00 14.27 -19.67
CA VAL A 159 -11.33 13.83 -19.25
C VAL A 159 -12.30 14.92 -19.61
N ARG A 160 -13.34 14.63 -20.39
CA ARG A 160 -14.27 15.63 -20.91
C ARG A 160 -15.70 15.28 -20.60
N GLY A 161 -16.36 16.08 -19.77
CA GLY A 161 -17.75 15.89 -19.41
C GLY A 161 -18.07 14.54 -18.77
N ALA A 162 -17.12 13.95 -18.05
CA ALA A 162 -17.37 12.71 -17.34
C ALA A 162 -18.50 12.93 -16.31
N GLN A 163 -19.27 11.88 -16.05
CA GLN A 163 -20.34 11.84 -15.04
C GLN A 163 -19.88 10.96 -13.88
N PRO A 164 -19.13 11.49 -12.89
CA PRO A 164 -18.62 10.73 -11.77
C PRO A 164 -19.74 10.25 -10.84
N GLY A 165 -19.44 9.20 -10.11
CA GLY A 165 -20.30 8.60 -9.10
C GLY A 165 -20.32 7.07 -9.16
N PRO A 166 -20.74 6.38 -8.10
CA PRO A 166 -21.17 6.96 -6.81
C PRO A 166 -20.03 7.74 -6.13
N ALA A 167 -20.38 8.61 -5.18
CA ALA A 167 -19.40 9.15 -4.24
C ALA A 167 -18.85 8.00 -3.38
N PRO A 168 -17.55 7.99 -3.04
CA PRO A 168 -17.02 7.04 -2.07
C PRO A 168 -17.77 7.11 -0.74
N ALA A 169 -17.87 6.00 -0.03
CA ALA A 169 -18.51 5.94 1.30
C ALA A 169 -17.65 6.63 2.38
N HIS A 170 -16.33 6.73 2.14
CA HIS A 170 -15.41 7.50 2.99
C HIS A 170 -14.38 8.22 2.13
N SER A 171 -13.53 9.04 2.74
CA SER A 171 -12.38 9.66 2.06
C SER A 171 -11.31 8.60 1.79
N ILE A 172 -11.30 8.04 0.57
CA ILE A 172 -10.34 6.98 0.19
C ILE A 172 -8.90 7.51 0.26
N PRO A 173 -8.04 6.97 1.14
CA PRO A 173 -6.63 7.36 1.16
C PRO A 173 -5.91 6.89 -0.10
N ILE A 174 -5.01 7.74 -0.62
CA ILE A 174 -4.14 7.39 -1.75
C ILE A 174 -2.73 7.16 -1.22
N TRP A 175 -2.24 5.93 -1.40
CA TRP A 175 -0.87 5.53 -1.10
C TRP A 175 -0.03 5.51 -2.37
N VAL A 176 1.20 5.95 -2.29
CA VAL A 176 2.10 5.99 -3.45
C VAL A 176 3.27 5.03 -3.26
N GLY A 177 3.44 4.12 -4.20
CA GLY A 177 4.66 3.32 -4.32
C GLY A 177 5.77 4.16 -4.95
N ALA A 178 6.70 4.68 -4.14
CA ALA A 178 7.75 5.59 -4.59
C ALA A 178 9.07 5.37 -3.83
N SER A 179 10.20 5.58 -4.55
CA SER A 179 11.56 5.61 -3.98
C SER A 179 12.42 6.76 -4.52
N GLY A 180 12.04 7.32 -5.66
CA GLY A 180 12.75 8.43 -6.28
C GLY A 180 12.36 9.81 -5.72
N PRO A 181 13.31 10.76 -5.60
CA PRO A 181 13.10 12.03 -4.87
C PRO A 181 11.92 12.87 -5.38
N ARG A 182 11.73 12.96 -6.70
CA ARG A 182 10.61 13.72 -7.27
C ARG A 182 9.25 13.12 -6.92
N MET A 183 9.12 11.79 -6.91
CA MET A 183 7.89 11.10 -6.54
C MET A 183 7.64 11.17 -5.05
N LEU A 184 8.67 11.11 -4.21
CA LEU A 184 8.56 11.27 -2.77
C LEU A 184 8.07 12.68 -2.39
N ARG A 185 8.60 13.74 -3.03
CA ARG A 185 8.07 15.12 -2.86
C ARG A 185 6.62 15.23 -3.32
N LEU A 186 6.28 14.67 -4.48
CA LEU A 186 4.90 14.64 -4.96
C LEU A 186 3.97 13.88 -4.00
N THR A 187 4.45 12.79 -3.40
CA THR A 187 3.71 12.07 -2.35
C THR A 187 3.41 13.00 -1.18
N GLY A 188 4.40 13.75 -0.70
CA GLY A 188 4.21 14.78 0.33
C GLY A 188 3.14 15.82 -0.03
N GLN A 189 3.18 16.30 -1.27
CA GLN A 189 2.28 17.34 -1.76
C GLN A 189 0.82 16.86 -1.90
N MET A 190 0.59 15.62 -2.35
CA MET A 190 -0.72 15.24 -2.89
C MET A 190 -1.29 13.90 -2.36
N ALA A 191 -0.49 13.04 -1.72
CA ALA A 191 -0.95 11.73 -1.29
C ALA A 191 -1.16 11.65 0.23
N ASP A 192 -1.75 10.55 0.69
CA ASP A 192 -2.07 10.31 2.11
C ASP A 192 -1.13 9.28 2.74
N GLY A 193 -0.35 8.57 1.93
CA GLY A 193 0.64 7.63 2.40
C GLY A 193 1.69 7.29 1.34
N VAL A 194 2.82 6.76 1.80
CA VAL A 194 3.85 6.13 0.97
C VAL A 194 3.90 4.64 1.28
N LEU A 195 4.19 3.82 0.28
CA LEU A 195 4.50 2.41 0.44
C LEU A 195 5.89 2.14 -0.15
N VAL A 196 6.82 1.76 0.70
CA VAL A 196 8.15 1.28 0.32
C VAL A 196 8.33 -0.17 0.78
N SER A 197 9.38 -0.86 0.33
CA SER A 197 9.55 -2.29 0.61
C SER A 197 10.97 -2.61 1.06
N THR A 198 11.12 -3.53 2.01
CA THR A 198 12.41 -4.07 2.46
C THR A 198 13.26 -4.60 1.31
N THR A 199 12.64 -5.09 0.23
CA THR A 199 13.36 -5.57 -0.95
C THR A 199 14.20 -4.47 -1.61
N TYR A 200 13.71 -3.24 -1.63
CA TYR A 200 14.32 -2.14 -2.37
C TYR A 200 15.00 -1.11 -1.46
N GLU A 201 14.44 -0.89 -0.26
CA GLU A 201 14.87 0.17 0.63
C GLU A 201 15.28 -0.38 2.00
N SER A 202 16.52 -0.12 2.41
CA SER A 202 16.98 -0.48 3.75
C SER A 202 16.42 0.49 4.80
N PRO A 203 16.36 0.10 6.09
CA PRO A 203 15.89 1.01 7.15
C PRO A 203 16.65 2.35 7.20
N LYS A 204 17.94 2.36 6.89
CA LYS A 204 18.75 3.61 6.87
C LYS A 204 18.26 4.61 5.83
N ARG A 205 17.74 4.13 4.70
CA ARG A 205 17.21 4.94 3.62
C ARG A 205 15.87 5.60 3.98
N LEU A 206 15.12 5.02 4.94
CA LEU A 206 13.80 5.53 5.35
C LEU A 206 13.85 6.96 5.90
N LEU A 207 14.94 7.35 6.55
CA LEU A 207 15.09 8.72 7.07
C LEU A 207 15.12 9.75 5.92
N GLU A 208 15.93 9.48 4.89
CA GLU A 208 16.01 10.34 3.71
C GLU A 208 14.68 10.36 2.92
N ILE A 209 13.99 9.21 2.82
CA ILE A 209 12.66 9.12 2.22
C ILE A 209 11.68 10.01 2.99
N ASN A 210 11.68 9.94 4.31
CA ASN A 210 10.83 10.77 5.15
C ASN A 210 11.09 12.26 4.97
N GLU A 211 12.37 12.68 4.93
CA GLU A 211 12.74 14.07 4.70
C GLU A 211 12.20 14.62 3.38
N GLN A 212 12.32 13.86 2.30
CA GLN A 212 11.81 14.27 0.99
C GLN A 212 10.29 14.37 0.95
N ILE A 213 9.58 13.50 1.65
CA ILE A 213 8.12 13.58 1.77
C ILE A 213 7.73 14.80 2.63
N ASP A 214 8.44 15.05 3.73
CA ASP A 214 8.19 16.19 4.61
C ASP A 214 8.43 17.52 3.87
N GLU A 215 9.48 17.62 3.05
CA GLU A 215 9.74 18.76 2.19
C GLU A 215 8.57 19.00 1.22
N GLY A 216 8.11 17.93 0.53
CA GLY A 216 6.95 18.02 -0.36
C GLY A 216 5.66 18.42 0.36
N ALA A 217 5.42 17.91 1.57
CA ALA A 217 4.28 18.28 2.39
C ALA A 217 4.33 19.78 2.77
N ALA A 218 5.49 20.24 3.22
CA ALA A 218 5.72 21.65 3.57
C ALA A 218 5.51 22.59 2.36
N GLU A 219 5.99 22.23 1.17
CA GLU A 219 5.76 22.99 -0.08
C GLU A 219 4.26 23.14 -0.39
N ALA A 220 3.43 22.18 0.00
CA ALA A 220 1.97 22.21 -0.18
C ALA A 220 1.21 22.74 1.05
N GLY A 221 1.89 23.25 2.07
CA GLY A 221 1.27 23.74 3.31
C GLY A 221 0.62 22.63 4.16
N ARG A 222 1.04 21.38 3.99
CA ARG A 222 0.51 20.21 4.72
C ARG A 222 1.44 19.83 5.89
N PRO A 223 0.91 19.39 7.02
CA PRO A 223 1.75 18.88 8.10
C PRO A 223 2.39 17.54 7.69
N PRO A 224 3.60 17.20 8.18
CA PRO A 224 4.25 15.91 7.91
C PRO A 224 3.38 14.70 8.28
N THR A 225 2.52 14.84 9.28
CA THR A 225 1.57 13.82 9.75
C THR A 225 0.39 13.60 8.79
N ALA A 226 0.21 14.44 7.76
CA ALA A 226 -0.79 14.21 6.72
C ALA A 226 -0.46 13.04 5.79
N VAL A 227 0.77 12.51 5.87
CA VAL A 227 1.23 11.40 5.01
C VAL A 227 1.74 10.26 5.89
N ARG A 228 1.10 9.11 5.83
CA ARG A 228 1.53 7.89 6.53
C ARG A 228 2.78 7.29 5.91
N ARG A 229 3.56 6.60 6.71
CA ARG A 229 4.82 5.94 6.32
C ARG A 229 4.63 4.43 6.35
N GLY A 230 4.36 3.85 5.18
CA GLY A 230 4.12 2.42 5.02
C GLY A 230 5.37 1.66 4.59
N TYR A 231 5.62 0.55 5.25
CA TYR A 231 6.74 -0.34 4.95
C TYR A 231 6.28 -1.78 4.75
N ASN A 232 6.47 -2.29 3.54
CA ASN A 232 6.26 -3.70 3.22
C ASN A 232 7.41 -4.52 3.80
N LEU A 233 7.10 -5.34 4.77
CA LEU A 233 8.04 -6.13 5.56
C LEU A 233 8.10 -7.55 5.02
N MET A 234 9.03 -7.80 4.11
CA MET A 234 9.25 -9.14 3.59
C MET A 234 10.10 -9.95 4.58
N GLY A 235 9.75 -11.21 4.76
CA GLY A 235 10.51 -12.06 5.67
C GLY A 235 9.81 -13.33 6.09
N VAL A 236 10.34 -13.95 7.14
CA VAL A 236 9.80 -15.18 7.73
C VAL A 236 9.68 -15.01 9.24
N LEU A 237 8.47 -15.20 9.74
CA LEU A 237 8.22 -15.35 11.16
C LEU A 237 8.45 -16.80 11.53
N ASP A 238 9.59 -17.09 12.16
CA ASP A 238 9.97 -18.43 12.61
C ASP A 238 9.28 -18.77 13.93
N LEU A 239 8.39 -19.74 13.87
CA LEU A 239 7.61 -20.23 15.02
C LEU A 239 8.20 -21.52 15.61
N GLY A 240 9.43 -21.89 15.23
CA GLY A 240 10.07 -23.15 15.65
C GLY A 240 9.42 -24.40 15.05
N ARG A 241 8.65 -24.24 13.96
CA ARG A 241 7.99 -25.34 13.24
C ARG A 241 8.67 -25.57 11.89
N PRO A 242 8.69 -26.82 11.36
CA PRO A 242 9.33 -27.11 10.07
C PRO A 242 8.80 -26.27 8.90
N ASP A 243 7.52 -25.96 8.91
CA ASP A 243 6.85 -25.18 7.85
C ASP A 243 7.04 -23.65 7.97
N THR A 244 7.71 -23.17 9.02
CA THR A 244 8.08 -21.76 9.21
C THR A 244 9.59 -21.54 9.34
N GLN A 245 10.42 -22.58 9.15
CA GLN A 245 11.87 -22.46 9.23
C GLN A 245 12.44 -21.57 8.12
N ILE A 246 13.48 -20.82 8.48
CA ILE A 246 14.21 -19.95 7.57
C ILE A 246 15.18 -20.81 6.75
N THR A 247 14.87 -21.01 5.47
CA THR A 247 15.72 -21.78 4.54
C THR A 247 16.70 -20.93 3.76
N GLU A 248 16.27 -19.70 3.41
CA GLU A 248 17.07 -18.73 2.66
C GLU A 248 16.88 -17.35 3.28
N ARG A 249 17.90 -16.49 3.13
CA ARG A 249 17.87 -15.09 3.61
C ARG A 249 18.25 -14.15 2.51
N GLU A 250 17.40 -13.16 2.29
CA GLU A 250 17.70 -11.99 1.44
C GLU A 250 18.08 -10.80 2.30
N ALA A 251 19.00 -9.97 1.78
CA ALA A 251 19.38 -8.74 2.45
C ALA A 251 18.14 -7.85 2.69
N ASN A 252 18.10 -7.16 3.81
CA ASN A 252 17.03 -6.25 4.23
C ASN A 252 15.69 -6.91 4.62
N ASN A 253 15.46 -8.19 4.36
CA ASN A 253 14.29 -8.90 4.84
C ASN A 253 14.42 -9.25 6.33
N ILE A 254 13.27 -9.38 7.01
CA ILE A 254 13.22 -9.66 8.46
C ILE A 254 13.04 -11.15 8.68
N TYR A 255 13.90 -11.72 9.55
CA TYR A 255 13.88 -13.16 9.84
C TYR A 255 14.07 -13.39 11.33
N GLY A 256 13.23 -14.20 11.93
CA GLY A 256 13.39 -14.62 13.31
C GLY A 256 12.08 -14.92 14.03
N PRO A 257 12.16 -15.23 15.34
CA PRO A 257 11.00 -15.48 16.18
C PRO A 257 10.19 -14.19 16.42
N VAL A 258 9.02 -14.34 17.05
CA VAL A 258 8.10 -13.24 17.40
C VAL A 258 8.83 -12.06 18.05
N GLN A 259 9.69 -12.34 19.04
CA GLN A 259 10.42 -11.28 19.76
C GLN A 259 11.30 -10.43 18.83
N ALA A 260 12.00 -11.02 17.87
CA ALA A 260 12.83 -10.28 16.92
C ALA A 260 11.99 -9.37 16.00
N TRP A 261 10.81 -9.84 15.60
CA TRP A 261 9.87 -9.02 14.83
C TRP A 261 9.34 -7.84 15.66
N VAL A 262 8.95 -8.07 16.90
CA VAL A 262 8.49 -7.01 17.82
C VAL A 262 9.56 -5.93 17.97
N GLU A 263 10.79 -6.31 18.30
CA GLU A 263 11.91 -5.37 18.47
C GLU A 263 12.17 -4.55 17.20
N GLN A 264 12.15 -5.21 16.04
CA GLN A 264 12.37 -4.54 14.76
C GLN A 264 11.24 -3.56 14.42
N LEU A 265 9.97 -3.93 14.63
CA LEU A 265 8.84 -3.05 14.34
C LEU A 265 8.80 -1.85 15.30
N VAL A 266 9.06 -2.05 16.58
CA VAL A 266 9.18 -0.97 17.56
C VAL A 266 10.29 0.00 17.17
N ARG A 267 11.44 -0.52 16.73
CA ARG A 267 12.55 0.29 16.23
C ARG A 267 12.16 1.06 14.96
N LEU A 268 11.51 0.43 14.00
CA LEU A 268 11.04 1.08 12.75
C LEU A 268 10.06 2.22 13.07
N TYR A 269 9.18 2.03 14.03
CA TYR A 269 8.25 3.06 14.48
C TYR A 269 8.95 4.23 15.17
N ARG A 270 9.82 3.96 16.15
CA ARG A 270 10.45 5.00 16.98
C ARG A 270 11.57 5.74 16.26
N ASP A 271 12.47 5.00 15.61
CA ASP A 271 13.71 5.56 15.07
C ASP A 271 13.56 5.98 13.60
N TYR A 272 12.65 5.34 12.86
CA TYR A 272 12.50 5.55 11.42
C TYR A 272 11.13 6.10 11.02
N ARG A 273 10.27 6.43 12.00
CA ARG A 273 8.95 7.05 11.79
C ARG A 273 8.04 6.25 10.85
N GLN A 274 8.14 4.92 10.86
CA GLN A 274 7.23 4.08 10.10
C GLN A 274 5.99 3.81 10.95
N ASP A 275 4.80 4.05 10.40
CA ASP A 275 3.53 3.91 11.13
C ASP A 275 2.55 2.91 10.50
N THR A 276 2.94 2.29 9.39
CA THR A 276 2.10 1.29 8.72
C THR A 276 2.96 0.12 8.25
N PHE A 277 2.67 -1.07 8.76
CA PHE A 277 3.48 -2.27 8.60
C PHE A 277 2.70 -3.34 7.85
N ILE A 278 3.13 -3.66 6.63
CA ILE A 278 2.51 -4.70 5.79
C ILE A 278 3.39 -5.94 5.81
N PHE A 279 2.99 -6.95 6.56
CA PHE A 279 3.70 -8.21 6.62
C PHE A 279 3.55 -9.02 5.32
N TRP A 280 4.66 -9.43 4.75
CA TRP A 280 4.72 -10.23 3.54
C TRP A 280 5.56 -11.49 3.77
N PRO A 281 4.94 -12.62 4.18
CA PRO A 281 5.66 -13.86 4.36
C PRO A 281 6.16 -14.40 3.02
N VAL A 282 7.49 -14.56 2.88
CA VAL A 282 8.13 -14.92 1.60
C VAL A 282 8.33 -16.42 1.42
N SER A 283 8.27 -17.21 2.49
CA SER A 283 8.39 -18.65 2.43
C SER A 283 7.63 -19.37 3.56
N GLY A 284 7.56 -20.68 3.51
CA GLY A 284 6.88 -21.52 4.49
C GLY A 284 5.34 -21.37 4.45
N ASN A 285 4.69 -21.80 5.51
CA ASN A 285 3.23 -21.69 5.65
C ASN A 285 2.82 -20.26 5.94
N ARG A 286 2.44 -19.54 4.89
CA ARG A 286 2.11 -18.11 4.94
C ARG A 286 0.86 -17.82 5.77
N LEU A 287 -0.13 -18.73 5.76
CA LEU A 287 -1.36 -18.57 6.57
C LEU A 287 -1.01 -18.57 8.06
N VAL A 288 -0.27 -19.59 8.52
CA VAL A 288 0.17 -19.71 9.92
C VAL A 288 0.99 -18.48 10.37
N GLN A 289 1.85 -17.96 9.49
CA GLN A 289 2.65 -16.78 9.81
C GLN A 289 1.80 -15.50 9.90
N ILE A 290 0.79 -15.32 9.05
CA ILE A 290 -0.14 -14.18 9.13
C ILE A 290 -0.95 -14.25 10.43
N GLU A 291 -1.45 -15.42 10.80
CA GLU A 291 -2.15 -15.63 12.07
C GLU A 291 -1.27 -15.29 13.28
N ALA A 292 -0.05 -15.81 13.33
CA ALA A 292 0.89 -15.52 14.41
C ALA A 292 1.31 -14.03 14.44
N PHE A 293 1.53 -13.42 13.28
CA PHE A 293 1.81 -11.98 13.20
C PHE A 293 0.67 -11.17 13.82
N ALA A 294 -0.57 -11.48 13.48
CA ALA A 294 -1.74 -10.77 14.00
C ALA A 294 -1.97 -11.00 15.49
N GLN A 295 -1.75 -12.23 15.99
CA GLN A 295 -2.07 -12.62 17.37
C GLN A 295 -0.95 -12.36 18.37
N GLU A 296 0.30 -12.40 17.93
CA GLU A 296 1.46 -12.34 18.82
C GLU A 296 2.32 -11.08 18.61
N VAL A 297 2.65 -10.75 17.34
CA VAL A 297 3.51 -9.59 17.04
C VAL A 297 2.74 -8.28 17.21
N VAL A 298 1.59 -8.15 16.58
CA VAL A 298 0.80 -6.90 16.56
C VAL A 298 0.42 -6.40 17.95
N PRO A 299 -0.15 -7.22 18.85
CA PRO A 299 -0.48 -6.76 20.21
C PRO A 299 0.74 -6.31 21.00
N ALA A 300 1.85 -7.06 20.90
CA ALA A 300 3.09 -6.72 21.61
C ALA A 300 3.71 -5.39 21.11
N VAL A 301 3.68 -5.14 19.79
CA VAL A 301 4.14 -3.86 19.25
C VAL A 301 3.23 -2.72 19.68
N ARG A 302 1.89 -2.89 19.59
CA ARG A 302 0.92 -1.87 20.03
C ARG A 302 1.12 -1.50 21.52
N GLU A 303 1.34 -2.48 22.37
CA GLU A 303 1.64 -2.26 23.78
C GLU A 303 2.97 -1.50 23.96
N ALA A 304 4.05 -1.97 23.33
CA ALA A 304 5.37 -1.36 23.45
C ALA A 304 5.42 0.10 22.99
N VAL A 305 4.64 0.50 21.95
CA VAL A 305 4.63 1.88 21.47
C VAL A 305 3.65 2.79 22.23
N ARG A 306 2.72 2.22 22.98
CA ARG A 306 1.76 2.97 23.82
C ARG A 306 2.37 3.47 25.12
N VAL A 307 3.37 2.77 25.65
CA VAL A 307 4.00 3.02 26.96
C VAL A 307 5.15 4.04 26.83
N ALA A 308 5.42 4.56 25.66
CA ALA A 308 6.48 5.55 25.37
C ALA A 308 5.90 6.93 25.04
#